data_e7c2f7019f8c4f82f4afd27906d7a815
#
_entry.id   e7c2f7019f8c4f82f4afd27906d7a815
#
_cell.length_a   1.000
_cell.length_b   1.000
_cell.length_c   1.000
_cell.angle_alpha   90.00
_cell.angle_beta   90.00
_cell.angle_gamma   90.00
#
_symmetry.space_group_name_H-M   'P 1'
#
loop_
_entity.id
_entity.type
_entity.pdbx_description
1 polymer ?
#
loop_
_entity_poly.entity_id
_entity_poly.type
_entity_poly.pdbx_seq_one_letter_code
_entity_poly.pdbx_strand_id
1 'polypeptide(L)'
;TIEDAEDLLQTDVRIFEKIVNSKVQRVIPQFQFDSLVSHTFNTGGSLNLFTFVQNCYPENIIKNWWLEHYITSNGKTLPGLIRRRKSEYELYSTGKLNFFE
;
A
#
# COMPACT_ATOMS: atom_id res chain seq x y z
N THR A 1 15.00 -18.65 12.29
CA THR A 1 14.58 -18.39 13.68
C THR A 1 13.63 -17.21 13.76
N ILE A 2 12.96 -17.08 14.88
CA ILE A 2 12.04 -15.94 15.10
C ILE A 2 12.81 -14.62 15.06
N GLU A 3 14.01 -14.59 15.63
CA GLU A 3 14.86 -13.39 15.61
C GLU A 3 15.24 -13.00 14.20
N ASP A 4 15.57 -13.96 13.35
CA ASP A 4 15.90 -13.70 11.95
C ASP A 4 14.70 -13.13 11.20
N ALA A 5 13.50 -13.64 11.49
CA ALA A 5 12.28 -13.14 10.88
C ALA A 5 11.99 -11.68 11.29
N GLU A 6 12.22 -11.34 12.56
CA GLU A 6 12.04 -9.97 13.04
C GLU A 6 13.04 -9.01 12.40
N ASP A 7 14.31 -9.41 12.31
CA ASP A 7 15.33 -8.60 11.63
C ASP A 7 15.00 -8.39 10.16
N LEU A 8 14.51 -9.42 9.47
CA LEU A 8 14.09 -9.34 8.10
C LEU A 8 12.91 -8.36 7.94
N LEU A 9 11.93 -8.41 8.86
CA LEU A 9 10.78 -7.50 8.81
C LEU A 9 11.22 -6.04 8.93
N GLN A 10 12.13 -5.72 9.84
CA GLN A 10 12.65 -4.36 9.99
C GLN A 10 13.41 -3.92 8.76
N THR A 11 14.24 -4.79 8.20
CA THR A 11 14.99 -4.49 6.99
C THR A 11 14.04 -4.27 5.82
N ASP A 12 13.01 -5.12 5.71
CA ASP A 12 12.04 -5.04 4.62
C ASP A 12 11.25 -3.72 4.64
N VAL A 13 10.86 -3.23 5.81
CA VAL A 13 10.16 -1.95 5.91
C VAL A 13 11.02 -0.82 5.33
N ARG A 14 12.29 -0.78 5.63
CA ARG A 14 13.21 0.23 5.09
C ARG A 14 13.35 0.13 3.58
N ILE A 15 13.37 -1.08 3.05
CA ILE A 15 13.41 -1.32 1.61
C ILE A 15 12.15 -0.76 0.95
N PHE A 16 10.99 -1.02 1.53
CA PHE A 16 9.72 -0.53 0.99
C PHE A 16 9.60 0.99 1.07
N GLU A 17 10.09 1.59 2.14
CA GLU A 17 10.17 3.06 2.24
C GLU A 17 11.03 3.65 1.12
N LYS A 18 12.17 3.03 0.83
CA LYS A 18 13.05 3.46 -0.26
C LYS A 18 12.38 3.31 -1.62
N ILE A 19 11.64 2.22 -1.83
CA ILE A 19 10.90 2.00 -3.06
C ILE A 19 9.88 3.12 -3.27
N VAL A 20 9.08 3.43 -2.25
CA VAL A 20 8.09 4.50 -2.35
C VAL A 20 8.76 5.84 -2.61
N ASN A 21 9.84 6.15 -1.89
CA ASN A 21 10.57 7.39 -2.10
C ASN A 21 11.14 7.53 -3.51
N SER A 22 11.56 6.42 -4.11
CA SER A 22 12.11 6.45 -5.47
C SER A 22 11.04 6.61 -6.55
N LYS A 23 9.82 6.15 -6.29
CA LYS A 23 8.73 6.16 -7.27
C LYS A 23 7.81 7.35 -7.11
N VAL A 24 7.62 7.86 -5.90
CA VAL A 24 6.78 9.03 -5.63
C VAL A 24 7.71 10.13 -5.10
N GLN A 25 8.10 11.04 -6.00
CA GLN A 25 9.10 12.08 -5.70
C GLN A 25 8.47 13.41 -5.30
N ARG A 26 7.14 13.53 -5.39
CA ARG A 26 6.43 14.71 -4.95
C ARG A 26 6.20 14.68 -3.44
N VAL A 27 6.03 15.85 -2.84
CA VAL A 27 5.72 15.94 -1.40
C VAL A 27 4.27 15.49 -1.18
N ILE A 28 4.09 14.50 -0.32
CA ILE A 28 2.77 13.99 0.06
C ILE A 28 2.67 13.96 1.60
N PRO A 29 1.45 14.00 2.15
CA PRO A 29 1.28 13.85 3.60
C PRO A 29 1.85 12.54 4.12
N GLN A 30 2.29 12.53 5.37
CA GLN A 30 2.89 11.34 5.97
C GLN A 30 1.95 10.13 5.92
N PHE A 31 0.65 10.34 6.16
CA PHE A 31 -0.31 9.22 6.13
C PHE A 31 -0.45 8.61 4.74
N GLN A 32 -0.29 9.39 3.68
CA GLN A 32 -0.28 8.86 2.32
C GLN A 32 1.00 8.05 2.06
N PHE A 33 2.12 8.55 2.50
CA PHE A 33 3.39 7.81 2.42
C PHE A 33 3.29 6.48 3.17
N ASP A 34 2.79 6.50 4.40
CA ASP A 34 2.65 5.30 5.21
C ASP A 34 1.73 4.27 4.56
N SER A 35 0.63 4.71 3.95
CA SER A 35 -0.29 3.79 3.26
C SER A 35 0.35 3.16 2.03
N LEU A 36 1.16 3.92 1.28
CA LEU A 36 1.89 3.38 0.14
C LEU A 36 2.96 2.38 0.57
N VAL A 37 3.64 2.64 1.68
CA VAL A 37 4.61 1.69 2.25
C VAL A 37 3.90 0.40 2.66
N SER A 38 2.76 0.50 3.35
CA SER A 38 1.97 -0.66 3.75
C SER A 38 1.51 -1.47 2.54
N HIS A 39 1.00 -0.80 1.52
CA HIS A 39 0.60 -1.46 0.27
C HIS A 39 1.78 -2.17 -0.38
N THR A 40 2.94 -1.53 -0.45
CA THR A 40 4.14 -2.10 -1.03
C THR A 40 4.62 -3.32 -0.24
N PHE A 41 4.55 -3.25 1.08
CA PHE A 41 4.87 -4.39 1.96
C PHE A 41 3.98 -5.59 1.66
N ASN A 42 2.69 -5.36 1.43
CA ASN A 42 1.73 -6.44 1.21
C ASN A 42 1.74 -7.00 -0.22
N THR A 43 2.11 -6.20 -1.22
CA THR A 43 1.98 -6.57 -2.62
C THR A 43 3.31 -6.63 -3.38
N GLY A 44 4.39 -6.13 -2.81
CA GLY A 44 5.67 -5.99 -3.51
C GLY A 44 5.81 -4.69 -4.29
N GLY A 45 4.77 -3.86 -4.29
CA GLY A 45 4.76 -2.59 -5.01
C GLY A 45 3.98 -2.64 -6.31
N SER A 46 3.33 -1.55 -6.64
CA SER A 46 2.47 -1.43 -7.80
C SER A 46 2.88 -0.21 -8.61
N LEU A 47 3.52 -0.43 -9.76
CA LEU A 47 3.98 0.66 -10.62
C LEU A 47 2.82 1.55 -11.06
N ASN A 48 1.65 0.97 -11.36
CA ASN A 48 0.48 1.75 -11.75
C ASN A 48 0.04 2.70 -10.64
N LEU A 49 -0.02 2.21 -9.40
CA LEU A 49 -0.42 3.04 -8.27
C LEU A 49 0.59 4.16 -8.03
N PHE A 50 1.87 3.87 -8.09
CA PHE A 50 2.91 4.89 -7.95
C PHE A 50 2.80 5.95 -9.04
N THR A 51 2.55 5.53 -10.28
CA THR A 51 2.36 6.45 -11.40
C THR A 51 1.17 7.37 -11.17
N PHE A 52 0.04 6.81 -10.72
CA PHE A 52 -1.16 7.59 -10.44
C PHE A 52 -0.90 8.64 -9.35
N VAL A 53 -0.24 8.25 -8.26
CA VAL A 53 0.07 9.17 -7.17
C VAL A 53 1.08 10.22 -7.61
N GLN A 54 2.14 9.82 -8.30
CA GLN A 54 3.18 10.74 -8.76
C GLN A 54 2.65 11.79 -9.73
N ASN A 55 1.71 11.40 -10.60
CA ASN A 55 1.15 12.27 -11.62
C ASN A 55 -0.16 12.93 -11.20
N CYS A 56 -0.53 12.85 -9.94
CA CYS A 56 -1.72 13.50 -9.39
C CYS A 56 -3.02 13.09 -10.11
N TYR A 57 -3.18 11.81 -10.39
CA TYR A 57 -4.40 11.30 -11.00
C TYR A 57 -5.60 11.57 -10.08
N PRO A 58 -6.82 11.70 -10.65
CA PRO A 58 -8.02 11.88 -9.84
C PRO A 58 -8.18 10.81 -8.78
N GLU A 59 -8.70 11.19 -7.61
CA GLU A 59 -8.83 10.28 -6.48
C GLU A 59 -9.70 9.07 -6.80
N ASN A 60 -10.74 9.23 -7.60
CA ASN A 60 -11.61 8.11 -7.98
C ASN A 60 -10.86 7.03 -8.77
N ILE A 61 -9.89 7.42 -9.60
CA ILE A 61 -9.07 6.46 -10.34
C ILE A 61 -8.13 5.72 -9.39
N ILE A 62 -7.49 6.43 -8.48
CA ILE A 62 -6.62 5.82 -7.47
C ILE A 62 -7.42 4.87 -6.58
N LYS A 63 -8.58 5.32 -6.09
CA LYS A 63 -9.46 4.51 -5.25
C LYS A 63 -9.89 3.22 -5.92
N ASN A 64 -10.43 3.32 -7.14
CA ASN A 64 -10.95 2.16 -7.85
C ASN A 64 -9.84 1.15 -8.12
N TRP A 65 -8.68 1.63 -8.58
CA TRP A 65 -7.55 0.74 -8.84
C TRP A 65 -7.11 0.03 -7.56
N TRP A 66 -6.98 0.80 -6.46
CA TRP A 66 -6.48 0.28 -5.18
C TRP A 66 -7.40 -0.80 -4.60
N LEU A 67 -8.71 -0.57 -4.66
CA LEU A 67 -9.69 -1.49 -4.07
C LEU A 67 -9.95 -2.72 -4.93
N GLU A 68 -9.63 -2.67 -6.21
CA GLU A 68 -9.92 -3.76 -7.15
C GLU A 68 -8.74 -4.68 -7.43
N HIS A 69 -7.53 -4.32 -7.02
CA HIS A 69 -6.32 -5.07 -7.30
C HIS A 69 -5.75 -5.71 -6.03
N TYR A 70 -5.08 -6.87 -6.21
CA TYR A 70 -4.47 -7.62 -5.11
C TYR A 70 -5.49 -8.10 -4.08
N ILE A 71 -6.67 -8.47 -4.54
CA ILE A 71 -7.76 -9.00 -3.71
C ILE A 71 -8.01 -10.48 -3.96
N THR A 72 -7.19 -11.12 -4.81
CA THR A 72 -7.36 -12.53 -5.16
C THR A 72 -6.12 -13.33 -4.79
N SER A 73 -6.34 -14.61 -4.50
CA SER A 73 -5.27 -15.57 -4.32
C SER A 73 -5.71 -16.89 -4.95
N ASN A 74 -4.84 -17.47 -5.77
CA ASN A 74 -5.16 -18.71 -6.51
C ASN A 74 -6.44 -18.57 -7.34
N GLY A 75 -6.68 -17.38 -7.92
CA GLY A 75 -7.85 -17.12 -8.75
C GLY A 75 -9.14 -16.85 -7.98
N LYS A 76 -9.08 -16.81 -6.66
CA LYS A 76 -10.26 -16.57 -5.83
C LYS A 76 -10.15 -15.24 -5.10
N THR A 77 -11.24 -14.48 -5.08
CA THR A 77 -11.33 -13.25 -4.29
C THR A 77 -11.43 -13.61 -2.81
N LEU A 78 -10.54 -13.05 -2.00
CA LEU A 78 -10.51 -13.31 -0.56
C LEU A 78 -10.97 -12.10 0.23
N PRO A 79 -11.95 -12.25 1.14
CA PRO A 79 -12.45 -11.15 1.96
C PRO A 79 -11.35 -10.46 2.79
N GLY A 80 -10.37 -11.21 3.27
CA GLY A 80 -9.24 -10.66 4.02
C GLY A 80 -8.39 -9.70 3.20
N LEU A 81 -8.19 -10.01 1.91
CA LEU A 81 -7.43 -9.13 1.00
C LEU A 81 -8.22 -7.87 0.66
N ILE A 82 -9.53 -8.01 0.49
CA ILE A 82 -10.41 -6.84 0.29
C ILE A 82 -10.32 -5.90 1.47
N ARG A 83 -10.38 -6.42 2.70
CA ARG A 83 -10.27 -5.61 3.91
C ARG A 83 -8.91 -4.92 4.00
N ARG A 84 -7.83 -5.57 3.60
CA ARG A 84 -6.50 -4.95 3.55
C ARG A 84 -6.45 -3.76 2.62
N ARG A 85 -6.97 -3.94 1.41
CA ARG A 85 -6.99 -2.82 0.43
C ARG A 85 -7.84 -1.67 0.94
N LYS A 86 -8.96 -1.95 1.58
CA LYS A 86 -9.81 -0.92 2.19
C LYS A 86 -9.08 -0.17 3.31
N SER A 87 -8.38 -0.88 4.19
CA SER A 87 -7.61 -0.27 5.28
C SER A 87 -6.50 0.62 4.75
N GLU A 88 -5.78 0.16 3.74
CA GLU A 88 -4.71 0.93 3.10
C GLU A 88 -5.25 2.20 2.48
N TYR A 89 -6.32 2.10 1.72
CA TYR A 89 -6.91 3.26 1.06
C TYR A 89 -7.53 4.23 2.06
N GLU A 90 -8.17 3.73 3.12
CA GLU A 90 -8.71 4.57 4.19
C GLU A 90 -7.61 5.40 4.83
N LEU A 91 -6.47 4.80 5.13
CA LEU A 91 -5.31 5.53 5.64
C LEU A 91 -4.84 6.58 4.63
N TYR A 92 -4.76 6.22 3.35
CA TYR A 92 -4.33 7.11 2.28
C TYR A 92 -5.26 8.31 2.14
N SER A 93 -6.57 8.10 2.21
CA SER A 93 -7.56 9.14 1.92
C SER A 93 -7.91 10.01 3.12
N THR A 94 -7.89 9.45 4.34
CA THR A 94 -8.37 10.15 5.54
C THR A 94 -7.31 10.36 6.61
N GLY A 95 -6.20 9.63 6.53
CA GLY A 95 -5.19 9.64 7.59
C GLY A 95 -5.58 8.83 8.81
N LYS A 96 -6.68 8.09 8.75
CA LYS A 96 -7.16 7.26 9.86
C LYS A 96 -6.86 5.79 9.59
N LEU A 97 -6.29 5.13 10.58
CA LEU A 97 -6.02 3.70 10.51
C LEU A 97 -7.25 2.94 11.00
N ASN A 98 -7.98 2.33 10.07
CA ASN A 98 -9.13 1.49 10.36
C ASN A 98 -8.84 0.05 9.96
N PHE A 99 -9.26 -0.88 10.80
CA PHE A 99 -9.18 -2.30 10.48
C PHE A 99 -10.60 -2.79 10.18
N PHE A 100 -10.83 -3.13 8.93
CA PHE A 100 -12.13 -3.67 8.49
C PHE A 100 -12.13 -5.18 8.74
N GLU A 101 -12.92 -5.61 9.69
CA GLU A 101 -13.07 -7.03 10.04
C GLU A 101 -14.36 -7.64 9.51
#